data_1cf7707703192e19734781a349034882
#
_entry.id   1cf7707703192e19734781a349034882
#
_cell.length_a   1.000
_cell.length_b   1.000
_cell.length_c   1.000
_cell.angle_alpha   90.00
_cell.angle_beta   90.00
_cell.angle_gamma   90.00
#
_symmetry.space_group_name_H-M   'P 1'
#
loop_
_entity.id
_entity.type
_entity.pdbx_description
1 polymer ?
#
loop_
_entity_poly.entity_id
_entity_poly.type
_entity_poly.pdbx_seq_one_letter_code
_entity_poly.pdbx_strand_id
1 'polypeptide(L)'
;RIGDDFFAHAHAVVRERCQVGNRVTLQNGAVVGGDGFGFARQADGRWFKMRQAGVAVIEDDVEIQANACVDRATIGETRVRRGAKIDDLVLVGHACQVGEDALLCGQVGLAGSTKVGSKCILAGQVGAAGHLEIGDGTVITSQSGVPNDVPAGAVYSGYPAVENKQWLKSVAAVNRLPELQKKVRELEEAVERLREKSAGGR
;
A
#
# COMPACT_ATOMS: atom_id res chain seq x y z
N ARG A 1 -12.67 -21.87 -10.59
CA ARG A 1 -13.96 -22.24 -9.98
C ARG A 1 -14.68 -20.95 -9.63
N ILE A 2 -15.97 -20.84 -9.91
CA ILE A 2 -16.80 -19.67 -9.67
C ILE A 2 -18.03 -20.12 -8.88
N GLY A 3 -18.40 -19.36 -7.85
CA GLY A 3 -19.55 -19.58 -6.99
C GLY A 3 -20.87 -19.09 -7.61
N ASP A 4 -21.92 -19.08 -6.79
CA ASP A 4 -23.26 -18.69 -7.18
C ASP A 4 -23.43 -17.16 -7.20
N ASP A 5 -24.40 -16.66 -7.99
CA ASP A 5 -24.73 -15.24 -8.12
C ASP A 5 -23.53 -14.34 -8.52
N PHE A 6 -22.58 -14.91 -9.25
CA PHE A 6 -21.46 -14.19 -9.82
C PHE A 6 -21.92 -13.30 -10.98
N PHE A 7 -21.48 -12.05 -10.98
CA PHE A 7 -21.75 -11.10 -12.06
C PHE A 7 -20.48 -10.47 -12.62
N ALA A 8 -20.30 -10.50 -13.93
CA ALA A 8 -19.16 -9.91 -14.62
C ALA A 8 -19.63 -8.99 -15.74
N HIS A 9 -19.16 -7.76 -15.73
CA HIS A 9 -19.38 -6.79 -16.78
C HIS A 9 -18.43 -7.03 -17.97
N ALA A 10 -18.63 -6.25 -19.04
CA ALA A 10 -17.86 -6.39 -20.28
C ALA A 10 -16.35 -6.27 -20.03
N HIS A 11 -15.57 -7.14 -20.69
CA HIS A 11 -14.13 -7.21 -20.62
C HIS A 11 -13.53 -7.60 -19.24
N ALA A 12 -14.34 -7.98 -18.25
CA ALA A 12 -13.81 -8.58 -17.04
C ALA A 12 -13.16 -9.93 -17.36
N VAL A 13 -12.01 -10.21 -16.73
CA VAL A 13 -11.20 -11.42 -16.97
C VAL A 13 -10.96 -12.16 -15.66
N VAL A 14 -11.27 -13.43 -15.64
CA VAL A 14 -10.82 -14.36 -14.59
C VAL A 14 -9.90 -15.38 -15.24
N ARG A 15 -8.63 -15.39 -14.86
CA ARG A 15 -7.65 -16.30 -15.43
C ARG A 15 -7.77 -17.71 -14.84
N GLU A 16 -7.08 -18.62 -15.46
CA GLU A 16 -7.07 -20.05 -15.10
C GLU A 16 -6.68 -20.30 -13.64
N ARG A 17 -7.28 -21.31 -13.02
CA ARG A 17 -7.08 -21.79 -11.64
C ARG A 17 -7.54 -20.83 -10.54
N CYS A 18 -7.99 -19.61 -10.85
CA CYS A 18 -8.54 -18.71 -9.84
C CYS A 18 -9.81 -19.28 -9.21
N GLN A 19 -10.07 -18.87 -7.98
CA GLN A 19 -11.28 -19.23 -7.25
C GLN A 19 -12.05 -17.96 -6.94
N VAL A 20 -13.33 -17.96 -7.23
CA VAL A 20 -14.24 -16.83 -6.99
C VAL A 20 -15.44 -17.37 -6.21
N GLY A 21 -15.74 -16.71 -5.12
CA GLY A 21 -16.86 -17.04 -4.22
C GLY A 21 -18.22 -16.65 -4.79
N ASN A 22 -19.20 -16.60 -3.90
CA ASN A 22 -20.59 -16.28 -4.22
C ASN A 22 -20.83 -14.77 -4.19
N ARG A 23 -21.79 -14.28 -4.99
CA ARG A 23 -22.22 -12.87 -5.02
C ARG A 23 -21.05 -11.88 -5.27
N VAL A 24 -20.06 -12.31 -6.04
CA VAL A 24 -18.94 -11.48 -6.44
C VAL A 24 -19.31 -10.71 -7.71
N THR A 25 -18.99 -9.41 -7.71
CA THR A 25 -19.18 -8.55 -8.89
C THR A 25 -17.81 -8.09 -9.43
N LEU A 26 -17.60 -8.28 -10.73
CA LEU A 26 -16.47 -7.73 -11.46
C LEU A 26 -16.95 -6.68 -12.45
N GLN A 27 -16.51 -5.44 -12.28
CA GLN A 27 -16.82 -4.33 -13.18
C GLN A 27 -15.99 -4.38 -14.47
N ASN A 28 -16.26 -3.47 -15.38
CA ASN A 28 -15.66 -3.44 -16.71
C ASN A 28 -14.12 -3.47 -16.67
N GLY A 29 -13.54 -4.43 -17.38
CA GLY A 29 -12.10 -4.53 -17.51
C GLY A 29 -11.35 -4.98 -16.23
N ALA A 30 -12.04 -5.36 -15.16
CA ALA A 30 -11.40 -5.94 -13.98
C ALA A 30 -10.67 -7.25 -14.32
N VAL A 31 -9.46 -7.45 -13.79
CA VAL A 31 -8.64 -8.65 -14.07
C VAL A 31 -8.30 -9.38 -12.78
N VAL A 32 -8.72 -10.64 -12.69
CA VAL A 32 -8.39 -11.53 -11.58
C VAL A 32 -7.44 -12.63 -12.04
N GLY A 33 -6.27 -12.75 -11.40
CA GLY A 33 -5.29 -13.79 -11.65
C GLY A 33 -4.28 -13.44 -12.76
N GLY A 34 -4.07 -12.16 -13.07
CA GLY A 34 -2.95 -11.71 -13.90
C GLY A 34 -1.62 -12.15 -13.31
N ASP A 35 -0.56 -12.22 -14.12
CA ASP A 35 0.78 -12.53 -13.60
C ASP A 35 1.27 -11.40 -12.71
N GLY A 36 1.73 -11.73 -11.51
CA GLY A 36 2.44 -10.78 -10.65
C GLY A 36 3.71 -10.24 -11.32
N PHE A 37 4.08 -9.01 -10.97
CA PHE A 37 5.27 -8.35 -11.49
C PHE A 37 6.53 -8.88 -10.78
N GLY A 38 7.01 -10.04 -11.22
CA GLY A 38 8.18 -10.72 -10.67
C GLY A 38 9.29 -10.86 -11.69
N PHE A 39 10.44 -10.22 -11.45
CA PHE A 39 11.63 -10.31 -12.29
C PHE A 39 12.90 -10.42 -11.44
N ALA A 40 13.81 -11.29 -11.83
CA ALA A 40 15.13 -11.42 -11.24
C ALA A 40 16.20 -10.80 -12.16
N ARG A 41 17.16 -10.09 -11.58
CA ARG A 41 18.27 -9.52 -12.34
C ARG A 41 19.32 -10.58 -12.60
N GLN A 42 19.68 -10.78 -13.86
CA GLN A 42 20.75 -11.69 -14.29
C GLN A 42 22.13 -11.02 -14.13
N ALA A 43 23.18 -11.82 -14.21
CA ALA A 43 24.57 -11.34 -14.11
C ALA A 43 24.93 -10.30 -15.19
N ASP A 44 24.32 -10.39 -16.37
CA ASP A 44 24.50 -9.46 -17.49
C ASP A 44 23.60 -8.19 -17.38
N GLY A 45 22.86 -8.04 -16.28
CA GLY A 45 21.99 -6.90 -16.02
C GLY A 45 20.58 -7.00 -16.61
N ARG A 46 20.29 -8.00 -17.44
CA ARG A 46 18.96 -8.22 -18.02
C ARG A 46 17.96 -8.75 -16.98
N TRP A 47 16.66 -8.58 -17.25
CA TRP A 47 15.57 -9.08 -16.41
C TRP A 47 15.11 -10.45 -16.89
N PHE A 48 15.07 -11.40 -15.98
CA PHE A 48 14.46 -12.71 -16.17
C PHE A 48 13.10 -12.74 -15.50
N LYS A 49 12.04 -13.05 -16.27
CA LYS A 49 10.68 -13.17 -15.74
C LYS A 49 10.55 -14.39 -14.84
N MET A 50 10.14 -14.16 -13.58
CA MET A 50 9.80 -15.24 -12.66
C MET A 50 8.39 -15.76 -12.94
N ARG A 51 8.23 -17.08 -13.06
CA ARG A 51 6.92 -17.70 -13.30
C ARG A 51 6.00 -17.47 -12.11
N GLN A 52 4.79 -17.05 -12.40
CA GLN A 52 3.72 -16.87 -11.41
C GLN A 52 2.81 -18.11 -11.44
N ALA A 53 3.08 -19.09 -10.55
CA ALA A 53 2.45 -20.41 -10.57
C ALA A 53 1.29 -20.56 -9.57
N GLY A 54 1.15 -19.60 -8.65
CA GLY A 54 0.07 -19.53 -7.68
C GLY A 54 -1.27 -19.12 -8.27
N VAL A 55 -2.21 -18.80 -7.41
CA VAL A 55 -3.60 -18.48 -7.79
C VAL A 55 -4.04 -17.15 -7.17
N ALA A 56 -5.17 -16.62 -7.64
CA ALA A 56 -5.93 -15.60 -6.94
C ALA A 56 -7.23 -16.23 -6.39
N VAL A 57 -7.59 -15.87 -5.17
CA VAL A 57 -8.79 -16.31 -4.45
C VAL A 57 -9.59 -15.07 -4.05
N ILE A 58 -10.81 -14.98 -4.56
CA ILE A 58 -11.78 -13.94 -4.22
C ILE A 58 -12.89 -14.61 -3.42
N GLU A 59 -13.09 -14.19 -2.19
CA GLU A 59 -14.14 -14.74 -1.34
C GLU A 59 -15.52 -14.11 -1.64
N ASP A 60 -16.54 -14.49 -0.88
CA ASP A 60 -17.93 -14.08 -1.09
C ASP A 60 -18.10 -12.56 -0.92
N ASP A 61 -19.12 -11.98 -1.55
CA ASP A 61 -19.58 -10.60 -1.39
C ASP A 61 -18.53 -9.52 -1.76
N VAL A 62 -17.48 -9.91 -2.47
CA VAL A 62 -16.44 -8.98 -2.95
C VAL A 62 -16.91 -8.26 -4.21
N GLU A 63 -16.58 -6.97 -4.29
CA GLU A 63 -16.78 -6.18 -5.50
C GLU A 63 -15.45 -5.59 -5.97
N ILE A 64 -15.15 -5.78 -7.27
CA ILE A 64 -13.92 -5.28 -7.91
C ILE A 64 -14.34 -4.36 -9.05
N GLN A 65 -14.02 -3.08 -8.93
CA GLN A 65 -14.42 -2.01 -9.84
C GLN A 65 -13.59 -2.00 -11.12
N ALA A 66 -13.86 -1.01 -11.98
CA ALA A 66 -13.36 -0.99 -13.34
C ALA A 66 -11.83 -0.92 -13.42
N ASN A 67 -11.25 -1.77 -14.27
CA ASN A 67 -9.81 -1.85 -14.55
C ASN A 67 -8.95 -2.11 -13.30
N ALA A 68 -9.51 -2.55 -12.19
CA ALA A 68 -8.72 -3.02 -11.06
C ALA A 68 -8.12 -4.39 -11.36
N CYS A 69 -6.92 -4.65 -10.84
CA CYS A 69 -6.18 -5.88 -11.07
C CYS A 69 -5.84 -6.57 -9.75
N VAL A 70 -6.15 -7.86 -9.66
CA VAL A 70 -5.72 -8.75 -8.59
C VAL A 70 -4.78 -9.79 -9.19
N ASP A 71 -3.49 -9.65 -8.92
CA ASP A 71 -2.47 -10.57 -9.45
C ASP A 71 -2.52 -11.93 -8.76
N ARG A 72 -2.14 -12.99 -9.46
CA ARG A 72 -1.88 -14.28 -8.84
C ARG A 72 -0.58 -14.25 -8.04
N ALA A 73 -0.45 -15.10 -7.07
CA ALA A 73 0.79 -15.26 -6.34
C ALA A 73 1.89 -15.95 -7.18
N THR A 74 3.12 -15.72 -6.82
CA THR A 74 4.27 -16.51 -7.35
C THR A 74 4.13 -17.96 -6.92
N ILE A 75 3.86 -18.22 -5.64
CA ILE A 75 3.56 -19.52 -5.02
C ILE A 75 2.45 -19.29 -4.00
N GLY A 76 1.52 -20.25 -3.86
CA GLY A 76 0.38 -20.11 -2.97
C GLY A 76 -0.72 -19.25 -3.58
N GLU A 77 -1.18 -18.24 -2.86
CA GLU A 77 -2.34 -17.47 -3.26
C GLU A 77 -2.23 -15.97 -2.93
N THR A 78 -2.83 -15.15 -3.77
CA THR A 78 -3.30 -13.80 -3.45
C THR A 78 -4.75 -13.91 -3.04
N ARG A 79 -5.15 -13.34 -1.90
CA ARG A 79 -6.50 -13.53 -1.36
C ARG A 79 -7.18 -12.20 -1.07
N VAL A 80 -8.40 -12.05 -1.55
CA VAL A 80 -9.31 -10.97 -1.19
C VAL A 80 -10.45 -11.59 -0.37
N ARG A 81 -10.54 -11.21 0.90
CA ARG A 81 -11.50 -11.79 1.83
C ARG A 81 -12.89 -11.20 1.65
N ARG A 82 -13.86 -11.89 2.27
CA ARG A 82 -15.28 -11.59 2.17
C ARG A 82 -15.60 -10.11 2.42
N GLY A 83 -16.52 -9.59 1.60
CA GLY A 83 -17.07 -8.23 1.76
C GLY A 83 -16.15 -7.10 1.31
N ALA A 84 -14.86 -7.35 1.03
CA ALA A 84 -13.94 -6.31 0.61
C ALA A 84 -14.42 -5.59 -0.67
N LYS A 85 -14.17 -4.29 -0.75
CA LYS A 85 -14.49 -3.43 -1.89
C LYS A 85 -13.22 -2.86 -2.47
N ILE A 86 -13.01 -3.07 -3.76
CA ILE A 86 -11.83 -2.67 -4.50
C ILE A 86 -12.29 -1.74 -5.62
N ASP A 87 -11.94 -0.48 -5.51
CA ASP A 87 -12.36 0.60 -6.40
C ASP A 87 -11.57 0.61 -7.72
N ASP A 88 -11.85 1.55 -8.59
CA ASP A 88 -11.27 1.67 -9.93
C ASP A 88 -9.75 1.78 -9.91
N LEU A 89 -9.10 1.09 -10.87
CA LEU A 89 -7.67 1.15 -11.10
C LEU A 89 -6.79 0.70 -9.92
N VAL A 90 -7.33 -0.01 -8.95
CA VAL A 90 -6.57 -0.58 -7.83
C VAL A 90 -5.70 -1.72 -8.32
N LEU A 91 -4.46 -1.80 -7.81
CA LEU A 91 -3.58 -2.95 -7.97
C LEU A 91 -3.42 -3.70 -6.65
N VAL A 92 -3.86 -4.94 -6.61
CA VAL A 92 -3.52 -5.91 -5.56
C VAL A 92 -2.42 -6.82 -6.09
N GLY A 93 -1.18 -6.56 -5.68
CA GLY A 93 0.00 -7.30 -6.14
C GLY A 93 0.03 -8.76 -5.68
N HIS A 94 0.94 -9.53 -6.24
CA HIS A 94 1.08 -10.96 -5.98
C HIS A 94 1.24 -11.29 -4.49
N ALA A 95 0.65 -12.38 -4.02
CA ALA A 95 0.71 -12.86 -2.64
C ALA A 95 0.18 -11.88 -1.57
N CYS A 96 -0.53 -10.82 -1.97
CA CYS A 96 -1.23 -9.94 -1.04
C CYS A 96 -2.41 -10.64 -0.36
N GLN A 97 -2.72 -10.20 0.85
CA GLN A 97 -3.90 -10.59 1.60
C GLN A 97 -4.71 -9.33 1.91
N VAL A 98 -5.94 -9.25 1.44
CA VAL A 98 -6.88 -8.16 1.75
C VAL A 98 -7.93 -8.69 2.72
N GLY A 99 -8.04 -8.05 3.89
CA GLY A 99 -8.91 -8.47 4.99
C GLY A 99 -10.41 -8.32 4.70
N GLU A 100 -11.23 -8.89 5.57
CA GLU A 100 -12.70 -8.80 5.47
C GLU A 100 -13.16 -7.35 5.56
N ASP A 101 -14.14 -6.99 4.73
CA ASP A 101 -14.75 -5.66 4.69
C ASP A 101 -13.73 -4.50 4.53
N ALA A 102 -12.55 -4.78 4.01
CA ALA A 102 -11.58 -3.72 3.69
C ALA A 102 -12.04 -2.91 2.48
N LEU A 103 -11.77 -1.59 2.50
CA LEU A 103 -12.09 -0.65 1.43
C LEU A 103 -10.79 -0.11 0.82
N LEU A 104 -10.52 -0.46 -0.43
CA LEU A 104 -9.40 0.06 -1.22
C LEU A 104 -9.96 1.03 -2.25
N CYS A 105 -9.78 2.33 -2.00
CA CYS A 105 -10.27 3.37 -2.89
C CYS A 105 -9.44 3.51 -4.17
N GLY A 106 -9.91 4.31 -5.12
CA GLY A 106 -9.35 4.41 -6.45
C GLY A 106 -7.84 4.61 -6.50
N GLN A 107 -7.18 3.86 -7.39
CA GLN A 107 -5.75 3.91 -7.64
C GLN A 107 -4.86 3.49 -6.44
N VAL A 108 -5.38 2.80 -5.45
CA VAL A 108 -4.55 2.17 -4.42
C VAL A 108 -3.64 1.12 -5.05
N GLY A 109 -2.37 1.13 -4.66
CA GLY A 109 -1.38 0.14 -5.10
C GLY A 109 -0.79 -0.63 -3.91
N LEU A 110 -1.02 -1.94 -3.88
CA LEU A 110 -0.39 -2.84 -2.92
C LEU A 110 0.75 -3.59 -3.60
N ALA A 111 1.97 -3.36 -3.19
CA ALA A 111 3.11 -4.15 -3.65
C ALA A 111 3.03 -5.59 -3.11
N GLY A 112 3.74 -6.50 -3.75
CA GLY A 112 3.64 -7.94 -3.45
C GLY A 112 3.82 -8.30 -1.98
N SER A 113 3.10 -9.31 -1.52
CA SER A 113 3.13 -9.86 -0.16
C SER A 113 2.68 -8.89 0.96
N THR A 114 2.01 -7.81 0.62
CA THR A 114 1.39 -6.90 1.59
C THR A 114 0.14 -7.54 2.19
N LYS A 115 -0.02 -7.40 3.51
CA LYS A 115 -1.22 -7.81 4.24
C LYS A 115 -2.00 -6.58 4.68
N VAL A 116 -3.24 -6.49 4.30
CA VAL A 116 -4.20 -5.47 4.75
C VAL A 116 -5.20 -6.14 5.67
N GLY A 117 -5.34 -5.65 6.88
CA GLY A 117 -6.27 -6.15 7.88
C GLY A 117 -7.73 -5.94 7.52
N SER A 118 -8.62 -6.51 8.33
CA SER A 118 -10.06 -6.36 8.18
C SER A 118 -10.52 -4.95 8.49
N LYS A 119 -11.56 -4.48 7.76
CA LYS A 119 -12.17 -3.15 7.97
C LYS A 119 -11.20 -1.98 7.81
N CYS A 120 -10.09 -2.18 7.13
CA CYS A 120 -9.17 -1.10 6.77
C CYS A 120 -9.78 -0.21 5.69
N ILE A 121 -9.43 1.08 5.72
CA ILE A 121 -9.75 2.05 4.67
C ILE A 121 -8.46 2.63 4.13
N LEU A 122 -8.11 2.27 2.91
CA LEU A 122 -7.01 2.89 2.17
C LEU A 122 -7.62 3.86 1.17
N ALA A 123 -7.48 5.15 1.43
CA ALA A 123 -8.04 6.21 0.59
C ALA A 123 -7.30 6.32 -0.76
N GLY A 124 -7.85 7.10 -1.68
CA GLY A 124 -7.39 7.15 -3.06
C GLY A 124 -5.89 7.42 -3.20
N GLN A 125 -5.24 6.72 -4.12
CA GLN A 125 -3.83 6.83 -4.47
C GLN A 125 -2.85 6.46 -3.33
N VAL A 126 -3.28 5.70 -2.33
CA VAL A 126 -2.36 5.14 -1.33
C VAL A 126 -1.47 4.09 -1.98
N GLY A 127 -0.17 4.16 -1.72
CA GLY A 127 0.82 3.16 -2.13
C GLY A 127 1.43 2.46 -0.92
N ALA A 128 1.33 1.13 -0.84
CA ALA A 128 1.97 0.33 0.20
C ALA A 128 3.18 -0.43 -0.36
N ALA A 129 4.31 -0.35 0.34
CA ALA A 129 5.48 -1.15 0.03
C ALA A 129 5.21 -2.64 0.24
N GLY A 130 6.03 -3.50 -0.38
CA GLY A 130 5.88 -4.94 -0.25
C GLY A 130 6.28 -5.48 1.13
N HIS A 131 5.75 -6.68 1.45
CA HIS A 131 6.10 -7.43 2.65
C HIS A 131 5.81 -6.74 3.99
N LEU A 132 4.81 -5.86 4.04
CA LEU A 132 4.37 -5.19 5.26
C LEU A 132 2.96 -5.61 5.68
N GLU A 133 2.61 -5.27 6.92
CA GLU A 133 1.31 -5.55 7.50
C GLU A 133 0.62 -4.26 7.95
N ILE A 134 -0.60 -4.03 7.47
CA ILE A 134 -1.49 -2.95 7.89
C ILE A 134 -2.55 -3.57 8.78
N GLY A 135 -2.52 -3.25 10.07
CA GLY A 135 -3.41 -3.86 11.09
C GLY A 135 -4.88 -3.52 10.89
N ASP A 136 -5.75 -4.32 11.50
CA ASP A 136 -7.20 -4.20 11.38
C ASP A 136 -7.73 -2.80 11.72
N GLY A 137 -8.74 -2.33 11.01
CA GLY A 137 -9.40 -1.04 11.26
C GLY A 137 -8.54 0.19 11.02
N THR A 138 -7.40 0.04 10.38
CA THR A 138 -6.50 1.15 10.03
C THR A 138 -7.10 2.02 8.94
N VAL A 139 -6.89 3.33 9.03
CA VAL A 139 -7.25 4.31 8.01
C VAL A 139 -5.99 4.98 7.46
N ILE A 140 -5.75 4.87 6.16
CA ILE A 140 -4.66 5.58 5.48
C ILE A 140 -5.28 6.66 4.59
N THR A 141 -4.90 7.92 4.82
CA THR A 141 -5.43 9.05 4.05
C THR A 141 -4.89 9.10 2.62
N SER A 142 -5.58 9.82 1.73
CA SER A 142 -5.26 9.87 0.29
C SER A 142 -3.81 10.24 0.02
N GLN A 143 -3.23 9.64 -1.04
CA GLN A 143 -1.88 9.90 -1.56
C GLN A 143 -0.75 9.60 -0.56
N SER A 144 -1.02 8.85 0.51
CA SER A 144 0.01 8.46 1.47
C SER A 144 0.85 7.30 0.97
N GLY A 145 2.16 7.37 1.21
CA GLY A 145 3.06 6.24 1.05
C GLY A 145 3.23 5.49 2.37
N VAL A 146 3.08 4.17 2.35
CA VAL A 146 3.23 3.29 3.53
C VAL A 146 4.49 2.44 3.36
N PRO A 147 5.62 2.84 3.97
CA PRO A 147 6.89 2.13 3.82
C PRO A 147 7.13 1.03 4.87
N ASN A 148 6.37 1.00 5.96
CA ASN A 148 6.54 0.11 7.11
C ASN A 148 5.19 -0.39 7.61
N ASP A 149 5.22 -1.38 8.53
CA ASP A 149 4.02 -1.89 9.19
C ASP A 149 3.24 -0.79 9.91
N VAL A 150 1.92 -0.93 9.91
CA VAL A 150 1.00 0.01 10.56
C VAL A 150 0.17 -0.74 11.60
N PRO A 151 0.16 -0.28 12.87
CA PRO A 151 -0.60 -0.95 13.92
C PRO A 151 -2.11 -0.84 13.69
N ALA A 152 -2.87 -1.79 14.24
CA ALA A 152 -4.32 -1.81 14.15
C ALA A 152 -4.96 -0.55 14.74
N GLY A 153 -6.05 -0.08 14.12
CA GLY A 153 -6.83 1.09 14.54
C GLY A 153 -6.13 2.44 14.35
N ALA A 154 -4.96 2.46 13.72
CA ALA A 154 -4.20 3.69 13.52
C ALA A 154 -4.75 4.52 12.34
N VAL A 155 -4.51 5.83 12.38
CA VAL A 155 -4.74 6.74 11.24
C VAL A 155 -3.41 7.30 10.78
N TYR A 156 -3.04 7.03 9.52
CA TYR A 156 -1.78 7.46 8.93
C TYR A 156 -2.01 8.43 7.78
N SER A 157 -1.13 9.42 7.66
CA SER A 157 -1.19 10.45 6.63
C SER A 157 0.19 10.80 6.11
N GLY A 158 0.35 10.92 4.81
CA GLY A 158 1.59 11.34 4.14
C GLY A 158 1.41 12.51 3.17
N TYR A 159 0.34 13.27 3.33
CA TYR A 159 -0.07 14.40 2.50
C TYR A 159 -0.93 15.32 3.39
N PRO A 160 -1.03 16.62 3.31
CA PRO A 160 -1.99 17.31 2.45
C PRO A 160 -1.34 18.31 1.48
N ALA A 161 -2.07 18.73 0.46
CA ALA A 161 -1.75 19.92 -0.31
C ALA A 161 -1.88 21.17 0.57
N VAL A 162 -0.88 22.03 0.49
CA VAL A 162 -0.89 23.35 1.16
C VAL A 162 -0.67 24.44 0.10
N GLU A 163 -0.91 25.71 0.46
CA GLU A 163 -0.66 26.82 -0.44
C GLU A 163 0.78 26.76 -1.00
N ASN A 164 0.95 26.97 -2.32
CA ASN A 164 2.21 26.73 -3.02
C ASN A 164 3.40 27.47 -2.39
N LYS A 165 3.20 28.73 -2.00
CA LYS A 165 4.25 29.55 -1.36
C LYS A 165 4.68 28.99 0.00
N GLN A 166 3.74 28.43 0.76
CA GLN A 166 4.04 27.73 2.01
C GLN A 166 4.78 26.41 1.74
N TRP A 167 4.37 25.65 0.73
CA TRP A 167 5.03 24.41 0.34
C TRP A 167 6.49 24.63 -0.03
N LEU A 168 6.78 25.63 -0.88
CA LEU A 168 8.14 25.99 -1.29
C LEU A 168 9.03 26.36 -0.09
N LYS A 169 8.49 27.10 0.89
CA LYS A 169 9.22 27.42 2.13
C LYS A 169 9.49 26.17 2.96
N SER A 170 8.51 25.28 3.08
CA SER A 170 8.65 24.03 3.84
C SER A 170 9.71 23.13 3.22
N VAL A 171 9.69 22.92 1.91
CA VAL A 171 10.70 22.11 1.20
C VAL A 171 12.11 22.70 1.36
N ALA A 172 12.24 24.02 1.22
CA ALA A 172 13.54 24.70 1.43
C ALA A 172 14.06 24.53 2.87
N ALA A 173 13.16 24.55 3.87
CA ALA A 173 13.52 24.31 5.27
C ALA A 173 13.91 22.83 5.52
N VAL A 174 13.16 21.87 4.96
CA VAL A 174 13.45 20.43 5.08
C VAL A 174 14.85 20.11 4.55
N ASN A 175 15.23 20.66 3.40
CA ASN A 175 16.56 20.46 2.81
C ASN A 175 17.72 20.98 3.69
N ARG A 176 17.42 21.89 4.62
CA ARG A 176 18.40 22.47 5.56
C ARG A 176 18.37 21.84 6.95
N LEU A 177 17.48 20.88 7.20
CA LEU A 177 17.37 20.21 8.51
C LEU A 177 18.69 19.62 9.02
N PRO A 178 19.53 18.94 8.22
CA PRO A 178 20.81 18.42 8.70
C PRO A 178 21.74 19.51 9.23
N GLU A 179 21.79 20.67 8.53
CA GLU A 179 22.59 21.82 8.96
C GLU A 179 22.03 22.45 10.25
N LEU A 180 20.71 22.56 10.35
CA LEU A 180 20.05 23.07 11.55
C LEU A 180 20.28 22.16 12.76
N GLN A 181 20.20 20.84 12.60
CA GLN A 181 20.52 19.88 13.66
C GLN A 181 21.96 20.03 14.16
N LYS A 182 22.92 20.22 13.26
CA LYS A 182 24.32 20.47 13.63
C LYS A 182 24.45 21.74 14.45
N LYS A 183 23.84 22.84 13.99
CA LYS A 183 23.85 24.12 14.70
C LYS A 183 23.20 24.05 16.08
N VAL A 184 22.11 23.29 16.21
CA VAL A 184 21.46 23.10 17.52
C VAL A 184 22.41 22.40 18.49
N ARG A 185 23.09 21.34 18.10
CA ARG A 185 24.09 20.66 18.96
C ARG A 185 25.23 21.59 19.36
N GLU A 186 25.77 22.35 18.41
CA GLU A 186 26.83 23.34 18.69
C GLU A 186 26.39 24.42 19.71
N LEU A 187 25.11 24.83 19.61
CA LEU A 187 24.53 25.79 20.57
C LEU A 187 24.29 25.14 21.95
N GLU A 188 23.79 23.91 22.01
CA GLU A 188 23.65 23.19 23.28
C GLU A 188 24.98 23.04 24.03
N GLU A 189 26.03 22.64 23.32
CA GLU A 189 27.38 22.55 23.88
C GLU A 189 27.93 23.91 24.34
N ALA A 190 27.64 24.97 23.59
CA ALA A 190 28.06 26.32 23.97
C ALA A 190 27.33 26.83 25.23
N VAL A 191 26.05 26.54 25.33
CA VAL A 191 25.22 26.86 26.51
C VAL A 191 25.74 26.14 27.73
N GLU A 192 26.05 24.84 27.62
CA GLU A 192 26.54 24.04 28.74
C GLU A 192 27.91 24.58 29.23
N ARG A 193 28.83 24.86 28.31
CA ARG A 193 30.12 25.52 28.66
C ARG A 193 29.94 26.86 29.37
N LEU A 194 28.93 27.67 29.01
CA LEU A 194 28.64 28.93 29.69
C LEU A 194 28.06 28.73 31.09
N ARG A 195 27.20 27.71 31.27
CA ARG A 195 26.64 27.31 32.57
C ARG A 195 27.75 26.90 33.55
N GLU A 196 28.67 26.02 33.10
CA GLU A 196 29.79 25.54 33.90
C GLU A 196 30.69 26.72 34.33
N LYS A 197 31.00 27.65 33.43
CA LYS A 197 31.78 28.86 33.77
C LYS A 197 31.07 29.77 34.78
N SER A 198 29.73 29.89 34.67
CA SER A 198 28.93 30.68 35.62
C SER A 198 28.85 30.05 37.00
N ALA A 199 28.86 28.68 37.07
CA ALA A 199 28.80 27.94 38.34
C ALA A 199 30.16 27.85 39.06
N GLY A 200 31.28 27.86 38.32
CA GLY A 200 32.65 27.84 38.88
C GLY A 200 33.24 29.20 39.28
N GLY A 201 32.47 30.26 39.09
CA GLY A 201 32.91 31.66 39.41
C GLY A 201 32.40 32.20 40.77
N ARG A 202 32.05 31.32 41.71
CA ARG A 202 31.70 31.68 43.11
C ARG A 202 32.70 31.13 44.09
#